data_7a50c8fe30e3b4bcd569f9f5a85b03a0
#
_entry.id   7a50c8fe30e3b4bcd569f9f5a85b03a0
#
_cell.length_a   1.000
_cell.length_b   1.000
_cell.length_c   1.000
_cell.angle_alpha   90.00
_cell.angle_beta   90.00
_cell.angle_gamma   90.00
#
_symmetry.space_group_name_H-M   'P 1'
#
loop_
_entity.id
_entity.type
_entity.pdbx_description
1 polymer ?
#
loop_
_entity_poly.entity_id
_entity_poly.type
_entity_poly.pdbx_seq_one_letter_code
_entity_poly.pdbx_strand_id
1 'polypeptide(L)'
;YVRGHFSSGEGIWRASDFGWFYYDVDEDQGGEELTVHLTGRTAEEGDIIYSSKTWTSPFEYEPWGTFQEVAFLGSPYLAGYPESNFTEEISSLGKGELRRVLRNEEITYTLGGNKTLSLQQGYSLAAVDVSEKKGTVKFALLKNRDIIYASLVSIGDTFVYKIDDVPVILVHLSDAMKSSKEGFAEVDGIFQVSDAPDIKLFDGALIGNMKLNSYSEDGLVFQNNISLSLIRDSEVPLTGNLRLVVLDMPDLTYYPVGIIFD
;
A
#
# COMPACT_ATOMS: atom_id res chain seq x y z
N TYR A 1 -3.70 -19.20 8.44
CA TYR A 1 -4.33 -18.54 9.60
C TYR A 1 -3.27 -17.99 10.55
N VAL A 2 -3.33 -16.71 10.87
CA VAL A 2 -2.51 -16.09 11.93
C VAL A 2 -3.42 -15.76 13.09
N ARG A 3 -2.96 -16.04 14.30
CA ARG A 3 -3.74 -15.89 15.53
C ARG A 3 -3.11 -14.84 16.44
N GLY A 4 -3.91 -13.92 16.95
CA GLY A 4 -3.50 -12.99 18.00
C GLY A 4 -3.46 -13.63 19.38
N HIS A 5 -3.02 -12.89 20.37
CA HIS A 5 -3.05 -13.36 21.77
C HIS A 5 -4.48 -13.42 22.31
N PHE A 6 -4.68 -14.17 23.40
CA PHE A 6 -5.99 -14.33 24.03
C PHE A 6 -6.40 -13.11 24.87
N SER A 7 -7.70 -12.81 24.88
CA SER A 7 -8.32 -11.89 25.84
C SER A 7 -9.49 -12.58 26.56
N SER A 8 -9.75 -12.15 27.79
CA SER A 8 -10.87 -12.61 28.63
C SER A 8 -11.86 -11.49 29.00
N GLY A 9 -11.71 -10.32 28.41
CA GLY A 9 -12.54 -9.13 28.62
C GLY A 9 -12.38 -8.20 27.45
N GLU A 10 -12.23 -6.90 27.68
CA GLU A 10 -11.81 -5.97 26.64
C GLU A 10 -10.47 -6.40 26.04
N GLY A 11 -10.31 -6.24 24.73
CA GLY A 11 -9.12 -6.63 24.01
C GLY A 11 -8.60 -5.53 23.12
N ILE A 12 -7.27 -5.38 23.10
CA ILE A 12 -6.56 -4.50 22.16
C ILE A 12 -5.46 -5.32 21.52
N TRP A 13 -5.41 -5.33 20.19
CA TRP A 13 -4.36 -5.99 19.40
C TRP A 13 -3.75 -5.02 18.42
N ARG A 14 -2.42 -5.02 18.40
CA ARG A 14 -1.57 -4.31 17.46
C ARG A 14 -0.69 -5.31 16.73
N ALA A 15 0.13 -4.88 15.81
CA ALA A 15 1.06 -5.77 15.09
C ALA A 15 1.98 -6.57 16.02
N SER A 16 2.39 -6.02 17.17
CA SER A 16 3.16 -6.72 18.23
C SER A 16 2.42 -7.92 18.84
N ASP A 17 1.08 -7.89 18.86
CA ASP A 17 0.22 -8.87 19.54
C ASP A 17 -0.50 -9.78 18.54
N PHE A 18 -0.57 -9.34 17.30
CA PHE A 18 -1.27 -10.01 16.23
C PHE A 18 -0.50 -9.85 14.90
N GLY A 19 0.42 -10.76 14.67
CA GLY A 19 1.33 -10.75 13.49
C GLY A 19 0.64 -10.92 12.12
N TRP A 20 -0.69 -10.83 12.05
CA TRP A 20 -1.43 -10.67 10.80
C TRP A 20 -1.53 -9.21 10.37
N PHE A 21 -1.49 -8.29 11.31
CA PHE A 21 -1.37 -6.88 11.02
C PHE A 21 -0.01 -6.59 10.40
N TYR A 22 -0.01 -5.67 9.45
CA TYR A 22 1.21 -5.26 8.78
C TYR A 22 2.17 -4.57 9.76
N TYR A 23 3.42 -4.97 9.69
CA TYR A 23 4.51 -4.35 10.43
C TYR A 23 5.76 -4.33 9.57
N ASP A 24 6.28 -3.14 9.34
CA ASP A 24 7.58 -2.93 8.70
C ASP A 24 8.67 -3.03 9.76
N VAL A 25 9.48 -4.08 9.66
CA VAL A 25 10.54 -4.38 10.65
C VAL A 25 11.73 -3.44 10.49
N ASP A 26 12.01 -3.00 9.26
CA ASP A 26 13.16 -2.15 8.97
C ASP A 26 12.91 -0.71 9.44
N GLU A 27 11.69 -0.22 9.30
CA GLU A 27 11.29 1.13 9.69
C GLU A 27 10.64 1.18 11.09
N ASP A 28 10.44 0.03 11.75
CA ASP A 28 9.74 -0.09 13.04
C ASP A 28 8.34 0.54 13.01
N GLN A 29 7.58 0.31 11.92
CA GLN A 29 6.31 0.94 11.64
C GLN A 29 5.16 -0.06 11.50
N GLY A 30 4.01 0.30 12.08
CA GLY A 30 2.76 -0.44 11.93
C GLY A 30 1.61 0.38 12.49
N GLY A 31 0.55 0.57 11.72
CA GLY A 31 -0.55 1.48 12.07
C GLY A 31 -1.85 0.80 12.50
N GLU A 32 -1.97 -0.54 12.35
CA GLU A 32 -3.21 -1.27 12.59
C GLU A 32 -3.46 -1.57 14.07
N GLU A 33 -4.70 -1.36 14.50
CA GLU A 33 -5.18 -1.69 15.84
C GLU A 33 -6.62 -2.22 15.76
N LEU A 34 -6.89 -3.30 16.49
CA LEU A 34 -8.23 -3.82 16.75
C LEU A 34 -8.53 -3.67 18.23
N THR A 35 -9.59 -2.93 18.58
CA THR A 35 -10.09 -2.77 19.95
C THR A 35 -11.47 -3.41 20.05
N VAL A 36 -11.72 -4.15 21.12
CA VAL A 36 -13.00 -4.79 21.40
C VAL A 36 -13.45 -4.40 22.82
N HIS A 37 -14.56 -3.70 22.90
CA HIS A 37 -15.26 -3.42 24.16
C HIS A 37 -16.44 -4.39 24.31
N LEU A 38 -16.74 -4.83 25.52
CA LEU A 38 -17.76 -5.83 25.78
C LEU A 38 -18.63 -5.48 26.96
N THR A 39 -19.94 -5.70 26.80
CA THR A 39 -20.88 -5.79 27.91
C THR A 39 -21.26 -7.27 28.09
N GLY A 40 -20.66 -7.92 29.07
CA GLY A 40 -20.74 -9.37 29.24
C GLY A 40 -20.09 -10.13 28.11
N ARG A 41 -20.86 -10.76 27.21
CA ARG A 41 -20.42 -11.46 26.02
C ARG A 41 -20.87 -10.77 24.72
N THR A 42 -21.32 -9.54 24.80
CA THR A 42 -21.84 -8.80 23.64
C THR A 42 -21.01 -7.55 23.42
N ALA A 43 -20.59 -7.35 22.18
CA ALA A 43 -20.11 -6.07 21.67
C ALA A 43 -21.31 -5.39 21.01
N GLU A 44 -21.75 -4.26 21.54
CA GLU A 44 -22.81 -3.47 20.93
C GLU A 44 -22.32 -2.80 19.63
N GLU A 45 -23.23 -2.20 18.86
CA GLU A 45 -22.86 -1.45 17.67
C GLU A 45 -21.84 -0.35 18.03
N GLY A 46 -20.68 -0.34 17.34
CA GLY A 46 -19.59 0.61 17.58
C GLY A 46 -18.54 0.16 18.58
N ASP A 47 -18.73 -0.96 19.30
CA ASP A 47 -17.84 -1.43 20.36
C ASP A 47 -16.60 -2.19 19.83
N ILE A 48 -16.64 -2.70 18.59
CA ILE A 48 -15.48 -3.27 17.92
C ILE A 48 -14.95 -2.23 16.96
N ILE A 49 -13.72 -1.79 17.19
CA ILE A 49 -13.07 -0.72 16.44
C ILE A 49 -11.82 -1.28 15.77
N TYR A 50 -11.77 -1.23 14.45
CA TYR A 50 -10.56 -1.41 13.70
C TYR A 50 -10.09 -0.06 13.18
N SER A 51 -8.87 0.31 13.50
CA SER A 51 -8.26 1.55 13.04
C SER A 51 -6.89 1.30 12.42
N SER A 52 -6.49 2.17 11.51
CA SER A 52 -5.14 2.21 11.00
C SER A 52 -4.71 3.65 10.80
N LYS A 53 -3.49 3.98 11.26
CA LYS A 53 -2.87 5.29 11.11
C LYS A 53 -1.89 5.26 9.94
N THR A 54 -1.71 6.41 9.31
CA THR A 54 -0.66 6.60 8.31
C THR A 54 0.71 6.74 8.98
N TRP A 55 1.74 6.38 8.24
CA TRP A 55 3.13 6.64 8.61
C TRP A 55 3.92 7.09 7.38
N THR A 56 5.09 7.65 7.64
CA THR A 56 6.02 8.08 6.60
C THR A 56 7.02 6.98 6.30
N SER A 57 7.13 6.58 5.03
CA SER A 57 8.09 5.60 4.53
C SER A 57 9.08 6.24 3.58
N PRO A 58 10.37 5.88 3.62
CA PRO A 58 11.34 6.35 2.66
C PRO A 58 11.13 5.68 1.28
N PHE A 59 11.47 6.41 0.22
CA PHE A 59 11.78 5.72 -1.03
C PHE A 59 13.13 5.03 -0.90
N GLU A 60 13.29 3.83 -1.48
CA GLU A 60 14.61 3.19 -1.55
C GLU A 60 15.62 4.07 -2.29
N TYR A 61 15.19 4.80 -3.32
CA TYR A 61 15.98 5.85 -3.93
C TYR A 61 15.88 7.13 -3.08
N GLU A 62 16.80 7.29 -2.12
CA GLU A 62 16.81 8.36 -1.12
C GLU A 62 16.54 9.79 -1.65
N PRO A 63 17.05 10.20 -2.86
CA PRO A 63 16.81 11.56 -3.34
C PRO A 63 15.35 11.92 -3.61
N TRP A 64 14.43 10.94 -3.68
CA TRP A 64 12.99 11.23 -3.79
C TRP A 64 12.35 11.58 -2.44
N GLY A 65 13.05 11.36 -1.33
CA GLY A 65 12.56 11.64 0.01
C GLY A 65 11.62 10.54 0.52
N THR A 66 10.38 10.89 0.83
CA THR A 66 9.43 10.00 1.50
C THR A 66 8.05 10.01 0.84
N PHE A 67 7.24 9.00 1.14
CA PHE A 67 5.82 8.93 0.82
C PHE A 67 5.03 8.50 2.07
N GLN A 68 3.71 8.61 2.02
CA GLN A 68 2.84 8.20 3.12
C GLN A 68 2.24 6.83 2.82
N GLU A 69 2.27 5.94 3.82
CA GLU A 69 1.65 4.63 3.78
C GLU A 69 0.58 4.47 4.85
N VAL A 70 -0.31 3.54 4.63
CA VAL A 70 -1.31 3.06 5.59
C VAL A 70 -1.47 1.55 5.41
N ALA A 71 -1.54 0.81 6.50
CA ALA A 71 -1.93 -0.60 6.42
C ALA A 71 -3.46 -0.74 6.40
N PHE A 72 -3.93 -1.73 5.69
CA PHE A 72 -5.34 -2.11 5.72
C PHE A 72 -5.49 -3.61 5.58
N LEU A 73 -6.03 -4.24 6.64
CA LEU A 73 -6.24 -5.69 6.74
C LEU A 73 -4.97 -6.49 6.41
N GLY A 74 -3.85 -6.10 7.03
CA GLY A 74 -2.56 -6.78 6.95
C GLY A 74 -1.74 -6.49 5.69
N SER A 75 -2.11 -5.49 4.90
CA SER A 75 -1.37 -5.11 3.68
C SER A 75 -1.10 -3.61 3.64
N PRO A 76 0.11 -3.19 3.18
CA PRO A 76 0.44 -1.78 3.04
C PRO A 76 -0.10 -1.18 1.73
N TYR A 77 -0.49 0.08 1.80
CA TYR A 77 -1.00 0.86 0.67
C TYR A 77 -0.42 2.28 0.70
N LEU A 78 -0.26 2.87 -0.46
CA LEU A 78 0.03 4.29 -0.60
C LEU A 78 -1.13 5.11 0.00
N ALA A 79 -0.82 5.94 0.99
CA ALA A 79 -1.74 6.94 1.54
C ALA A 79 -1.61 8.29 0.85
N GLY A 80 -0.41 8.64 0.36
CA GLY A 80 -0.17 9.87 -0.35
C GLY A 80 1.29 10.20 -0.58
N TYR A 81 1.52 11.37 -1.17
CA TYR A 81 2.83 11.96 -1.37
C TYR A 81 2.90 13.35 -0.76
N PRO A 82 3.96 13.70 -0.03
CA PRO A 82 4.25 15.10 0.27
C PRO A 82 4.64 15.84 -1.01
N GLU A 83 4.65 17.17 -0.96
CA GLU A 83 5.18 17.99 -2.05
C GLU A 83 6.64 17.62 -2.36
N SER A 84 6.95 17.44 -3.64
CA SER A 84 8.26 17.02 -4.11
C SER A 84 8.53 17.52 -5.54
N ASN A 85 9.72 17.21 -6.08
CA ASN A 85 10.11 17.60 -7.45
C ASN A 85 9.23 16.97 -8.54
N PHE A 86 8.52 15.89 -8.26
CA PHE A 86 7.72 15.15 -9.25
C PHE A 86 6.21 15.22 -9.00
N THR A 87 5.76 15.76 -7.86
CA THR A 87 4.34 15.91 -7.55
C THR A 87 4.08 17.03 -6.55
N GLU A 88 2.90 17.65 -6.64
CA GLU A 88 2.32 18.41 -5.54
C GLU A 88 1.92 17.48 -4.41
N GLU A 89 1.59 18.00 -3.24
CA GLU A 89 1.05 17.23 -2.14
C GLU A 89 -0.25 16.52 -2.54
N ILE A 90 -0.31 15.22 -2.34
CA ILE A 90 -1.47 14.40 -2.70
C ILE A 90 -1.79 13.43 -1.56
N SER A 91 -3.04 13.45 -1.07
CA SER A 91 -3.57 12.41 -0.20
C SER A 91 -4.48 11.48 -0.99
N SER A 92 -4.02 10.28 -1.31
CA SER A 92 -4.83 9.22 -1.91
C SER A 92 -5.85 8.69 -0.92
N LEU A 93 -5.45 8.50 0.33
CA LEU A 93 -6.35 8.08 1.40
C LEU A 93 -7.43 9.12 1.67
N GLY A 94 -7.11 10.42 1.69
CA GLY A 94 -8.10 11.50 1.83
C GLY A 94 -9.12 11.54 0.70
N LYS A 95 -8.77 11.02 -0.49
CA LYS A 95 -9.69 10.81 -1.62
C LYS A 95 -10.45 9.47 -1.55
N GLY A 96 -10.20 8.66 -0.52
CA GLY A 96 -10.78 7.34 -0.37
C GLY A 96 -10.16 6.28 -1.29
N GLU A 97 -8.93 6.45 -1.73
CA GLU A 97 -8.24 5.53 -2.63
C GLU A 97 -7.06 4.86 -1.93
N LEU A 98 -7.06 3.53 -1.92
CA LEU A 98 -5.92 2.73 -1.48
C LEU A 98 -5.30 2.03 -2.69
N ARG A 99 -4.04 2.34 -2.98
CA ARG A 99 -3.24 1.77 -4.07
C ARG A 99 -2.09 0.96 -3.48
N ARG A 100 -1.93 -0.28 -3.90
CA ARG A 100 -0.84 -1.12 -3.41
C ARG A 100 0.51 -0.62 -3.93
N VAL A 101 1.52 -0.59 -3.05
CA VAL A 101 2.91 -0.39 -3.45
C VAL A 101 3.39 -1.69 -4.10
N LEU A 102 3.79 -1.63 -5.36
CA LEU A 102 4.19 -2.78 -6.17
C LEU A 102 5.71 -2.90 -6.30
N ARG A 103 6.42 -1.78 -6.33
CA ARG A 103 7.89 -1.70 -6.35
C ARG A 103 8.33 -0.45 -5.59
N ASN A 104 9.37 -0.61 -4.77
CA ASN A 104 10.16 0.45 -4.18
C ASN A 104 11.59 -0.12 -4.09
N GLU A 105 12.48 0.31 -4.98
CA GLU A 105 13.81 -0.30 -5.08
C GLU A 105 14.83 0.64 -5.70
N GLU A 106 16.09 0.49 -5.27
CA GLU A 106 17.28 1.14 -5.82
C GLU A 106 18.19 0.09 -6.48
N ILE A 107 17.80 -0.38 -7.66
CA ILE A 107 18.54 -1.37 -8.45
C ILE A 107 18.82 -0.80 -9.81
N THR A 108 20.09 -0.89 -10.27
CA THR A 108 20.48 -0.40 -11.58
C THR A 108 20.05 -1.34 -12.70
N TYR A 109 19.38 -0.78 -13.71
CA TYR A 109 19.00 -1.46 -14.95
C TYR A 109 19.52 -0.71 -16.16
N THR A 110 19.99 -1.45 -17.18
CA THR A 110 20.39 -0.89 -18.47
C THR A 110 19.31 -1.16 -19.52
N LEU A 111 18.75 -0.09 -20.10
CA LEU A 111 17.74 -0.12 -21.15
C LEU A 111 18.35 0.27 -22.49
N GLY A 112 17.84 -0.28 -23.60
CA GLY A 112 18.32 -0.03 -24.97
C GLY A 112 18.73 -1.32 -25.70
N GLY A 113 18.89 -1.27 -26.99
CA GLY A 113 19.24 -2.46 -27.79
C GLY A 113 18.23 -3.61 -27.68
N ASN A 114 16.94 -3.36 -27.60
CA ASN A 114 15.84 -4.30 -27.31
C ASN A 114 15.63 -4.68 -25.83
N LYS A 115 16.41 -4.13 -24.89
CA LYS A 115 16.17 -4.34 -23.46
C LYS A 115 15.21 -3.28 -22.94
N THR A 116 14.18 -3.72 -22.25
CA THR A 116 13.20 -2.87 -21.56
C THR A 116 13.20 -3.19 -20.07
N LEU A 117 12.84 -2.21 -19.24
CA LEU A 117 12.53 -2.43 -17.83
C LEU A 117 11.13 -3.03 -17.75
N SER A 118 11.03 -4.26 -17.24
CA SER A 118 9.74 -4.87 -16.94
C SER A 118 9.20 -4.31 -15.63
N LEU A 119 7.96 -3.83 -15.63
CA LEU A 119 7.24 -3.31 -14.51
C LEU A 119 6.01 -4.20 -14.21
N GLN A 120 5.34 -3.95 -13.08
CA GLN A 120 4.16 -4.71 -12.71
C GLN A 120 2.92 -4.32 -13.56
N GLN A 121 1.86 -5.10 -13.48
CA GLN A 121 0.56 -4.86 -14.15
C GLN A 121 0.66 -4.69 -15.68
N GLY A 122 1.61 -5.41 -16.32
CA GLY A 122 1.79 -5.40 -17.78
C GLY A 122 2.48 -4.16 -18.34
N TYR A 123 3.08 -3.34 -17.47
CA TYR A 123 3.88 -2.19 -17.88
C TYR A 123 5.31 -2.58 -18.24
N SER A 124 5.92 -1.83 -19.14
CA SER A 124 7.34 -1.84 -19.41
C SER A 124 7.83 -0.48 -19.90
N LEU A 125 9.08 -0.14 -19.55
CA LEU A 125 9.72 1.12 -19.98
C LEU A 125 10.83 0.82 -20.96
N ALA A 126 10.85 1.53 -22.10
CA ALA A 126 11.85 1.42 -23.16
C ALA A 126 12.57 2.75 -23.37
N ALA A 127 13.90 2.71 -23.55
CA ALA A 127 14.66 3.85 -24.06
C ALA A 127 14.61 3.81 -25.60
N VAL A 128 13.84 4.73 -26.22
CA VAL A 128 13.59 4.74 -27.67
C VAL A 128 14.51 5.69 -28.43
N ASP A 129 15.02 6.72 -27.77
CA ASP A 129 16.04 7.62 -28.33
C ASP A 129 16.98 8.07 -27.21
N VAL A 130 18.28 7.96 -27.42
CA VAL A 130 19.31 8.30 -26.43
C VAL A 130 20.26 9.32 -27.04
N SER A 131 20.43 10.46 -26.41
CA SER A 131 21.35 11.50 -26.77
C SER A 131 22.39 11.73 -25.70
N GLU A 132 23.50 10.97 -25.74
CA GLU A 132 24.64 11.15 -24.83
C GLU A 132 25.14 12.60 -24.80
N LYS A 133 25.28 13.22 -25.97
CA LYS A 133 25.77 14.61 -26.11
C LYS A 133 24.87 15.63 -25.36
N LYS A 134 23.56 15.38 -25.30
CA LYS A 134 22.59 16.23 -24.61
C LYS A 134 22.30 15.74 -23.19
N GLY A 135 22.76 14.54 -22.82
CA GLY A 135 22.42 13.91 -21.55
C GLY A 135 20.92 13.63 -21.43
N THR A 136 20.25 13.22 -22.53
CA THR A 136 18.79 13.03 -22.51
C THR A 136 18.38 11.68 -23.10
N VAL A 137 17.31 11.12 -22.58
CA VAL A 137 16.69 9.89 -23.06
C VAL A 137 15.20 10.12 -23.30
N LYS A 138 14.71 9.74 -24.47
CA LYS A 138 13.29 9.63 -24.72
C LYS A 138 12.82 8.24 -24.30
N PHE A 139 12.05 8.18 -23.22
CA PHE A 139 11.40 6.98 -22.77
C PHE A 139 10.03 6.81 -23.41
N ALA A 140 9.66 5.54 -23.68
CA ALA A 140 8.31 5.14 -24.00
C ALA A 140 7.82 4.15 -22.97
N LEU A 141 6.68 4.44 -22.35
CA LEU A 141 5.97 3.53 -21.45
C LEU A 141 4.97 2.71 -22.25
N LEU A 142 5.07 1.40 -22.13
CA LEU A 142 4.17 0.47 -22.78
C LEU A 142 3.27 -0.20 -21.74
N LYS A 143 2.02 -0.46 -22.10
CA LYS A 143 1.11 -1.34 -21.36
C LYS A 143 0.59 -2.42 -22.32
N ASN A 144 0.79 -3.68 -21.98
CA ASN A 144 0.44 -4.82 -22.84
C ASN A 144 1.02 -4.71 -24.28
N ARG A 145 2.22 -4.14 -24.43
CA ARG A 145 2.98 -3.88 -25.67
C ARG A 145 2.55 -2.64 -26.47
N ASP A 146 1.50 -1.93 -26.08
CA ASP A 146 1.07 -0.68 -26.71
C ASP A 146 1.72 0.52 -26.01
N ILE A 147 2.28 1.45 -26.77
CA ILE A 147 2.84 2.68 -26.20
C ILE A 147 1.68 3.57 -25.74
N ILE A 148 1.66 3.86 -24.45
CA ILE A 148 0.62 4.68 -23.82
C ILE A 148 1.09 6.08 -23.42
N TYR A 149 2.41 6.24 -23.20
CA TYR A 149 3.00 7.52 -22.79
C TYR A 149 4.47 7.58 -23.24
N ALA A 150 4.97 8.77 -23.54
CA ALA A 150 6.37 9.00 -23.83
C ALA A 150 6.80 10.39 -23.33
N SER A 151 8.01 10.47 -22.77
CA SER A 151 8.60 11.74 -22.35
C SER A 151 10.11 11.75 -22.56
N LEU A 152 10.67 12.98 -22.65
CA LEU A 152 12.11 13.22 -22.69
C LEU A 152 12.58 13.52 -21.27
N VAL A 153 13.60 12.81 -20.80
CA VAL A 153 14.16 12.91 -19.45
C VAL A 153 15.64 13.20 -19.54
N SER A 154 16.17 14.12 -18.72
CA SER A 154 17.60 14.39 -18.63
C SER A 154 18.26 13.51 -17.59
N ILE A 155 19.57 13.29 -17.70
CA ILE A 155 20.36 12.60 -16.65
C ILE A 155 20.18 13.36 -15.33
N GLY A 156 19.91 12.62 -14.26
CA GLY A 156 19.61 13.14 -12.93
C GLY A 156 18.14 13.46 -12.70
N ASP A 157 17.29 13.42 -13.75
CA ASP A 157 15.84 13.63 -13.62
C ASP A 157 15.08 12.30 -13.51
N THR A 158 13.81 12.42 -13.12
CA THR A 158 12.89 11.29 -12.94
C THR A 158 11.88 11.24 -14.08
N PHE A 159 11.73 10.06 -14.71
CA PHE A 159 10.56 9.74 -15.53
C PHE A 159 9.36 9.57 -14.60
N VAL A 160 8.30 10.32 -14.85
CA VAL A 160 7.07 10.31 -14.03
C VAL A 160 5.87 10.00 -14.92
N TYR A 161 5.13 8.96 -14.56
CA TYR A 161 3.83 8.67 -15.17
C TYR A 161 2.73 8.78 -14.12
N LYS A 162 1.72 9.61 -14.39
CA LYS A 162 0.59 9.89 -13.51
C LYS A 162 -0.72 9.36 -14.08
N ILE A 163 -1.60 8.93 -13.20
CA ILE A 163 -3.01 8.63 -13.50
C ILE A 163 -3.85 9.41 -12.48
N ASP A 164 -4.79 10.24 -12.98
CA ASP A 164 -5.62 11.13 -12.16
C ASP A 164 -4.78 11.98 -11.17
N ASP A 165 -3.67 12.55 -11.70
CA ASP A 165 -2.66 13.33 -10.98
C ASP A 165 -1.79 12.55 -9.98
N VAL A 166 -2.10 11.29 -9.69
CA VAL A 166 -1.32 10.44 -8.79
C VAL A 166 -0.12 9.86 -9.55
N PRO A 167 1.14 10.10 -9.11
CA PRO A 167 2.31 9.40 -9.65
C PRO A 167 2.18 7.89 -9.41
N VAL A 168 2.12 7.10 -10.48
CA VAL A 168 1.99 5.64 -10.41
C VAL A 168 3.27 4.91 -10.80
N ILE A 169 4.13 5.54 -11.59
CA ILE A 169 5.44 5.01 -11.97
C ILE A 169 6.46 6.14 -11.92
N LEU A 170 7.53 5.94 -11.14
CA LEU A 170 8.70 6.80 -11.06
C LEU A 170 9.91 5.97 -11.46
N VAL A 171 10.79 6.50 -12.34
CA VAL A 171 12.05 5.87 -12.72
C VAL A 171 13.12 6.95 -12.86
N HIS A 172 14.20 6.86 -12.07
CA HIS A 172 15.31 7.80 -12.13
C HIS A 172 16.27 7.44 -13.28
N LEU A 173 16.69 8.43 -14.07
CA LEU A 173 17.70 8.28 -15.12
C LEU A 173 19.08 8.66 -14.57
N SER A 174 19.92 7.68 -14.30
CA SER A 174 21.28 7.89 -13.77
C SER A 174 22.30 8.19 -14.84
N ASP A 175 22.22 7.56 -16.03
CA ASP A 175 23.18 7.80 -17.12
C ASP A 175 22.58 7.54 -18.51
N ALA A 176 23.21 8.13 -19.52
CA ALA A 176 22.84 7.97 -20.94
C ALA A 176 24.11 7.81 -21.80
N MET A 177 24.30 6.62 -22.35
CA MET A 177 25.49 6.23 -23.12
C MET A 177 25.13 5.94 -24.56
N LYS A 178 26.05 6.19 -25.49
CA LYS A 178 25.89 5.83 -26.88
C LYS A 178 27.11 5.02 -27.37
N SER A 179 26.87 3.81 -27.81
CA SER A 179 27.85 3.07 -28.58
C SER A 179 27.77 3.51 -30.06
N SER A 180 28.67 2.99 -30.91
CA SER A 180 28.72 3.34 -32.34
C SER A 180 27.41 3.04 -33.12
N LYS A 181 26.54 2.21 -32.58
CA LYS A 181 25.29 1.75 -33.23
C LYS A 181 24.03 1.94 -32.42
N GLU A 182 24.12 1.93 -31.08
CA GLU A 182 22.96 1.90 -30.19
C GLU A 182 23.15 2.84 -28.99
N GLY A 183 22.04 3.40 -28.50
CA GLY A 183 22.00 4.16 -27.26
C GLY A 183 21.50 3.30 -26.12
N PHE A 184 22.02 3.55 -24.92
CA PHE A 184 21.66 2.88 -23.68
C PHE A 184 21.36 3.92 -22.60
N ALA A 185 20.40 3.62 -21.74
CA ALA A 185 20.07 4.39 -20.57
C ALA A 185 20.32 3.51 -19.33
N GLU A 186 20.94 4.06 -18.31
CA GLU A 186 20.96 3.46 -16.98
C GLU A 186 19.91 4.13 -16.11
N VAL A 187 19.13 3.32 -15.40
CA VAL A 187 18.13 3.75 -14.43
C VAL A 187 18.36 3.00 -13.12
N ASP A 188 18.16 3.65 -11.98
CA ASP A 188 18.48 3.06 -10.68
C ASP A 188 17.39 3.21 -9.62
N GLY A 189 16.63 4.28 -9.56
CA GLY A 189 15.47 4.40 -8.68
C GLY A 189 14.19 3.93 -9.39
N ILE A 190 13.43 3.02 -8.80
CA ILE A 190 12.16 2.55 -9.34
C ILE A 190 11.10 2.50 -8.25
N PHE A 191 9.99 3.22 -8.48
CA PHE A 191 8.81 3.14 -7.64
C PHE A 191 7.57 2.92 -8.50
N GLN A 192 6.70 2.03 -8.07
CA GLN A 192 5.45 1.75 -8.75
C GLN A 192 4.34 1.43 -7.76
N VAL A 193 3.17 2.03 -7.96
CA VAL A 193 1.92 1.66 -7.28
C VAL A 193 0.89 1.13 -8.27
N SER A 194 -0.18 0.53 -7.77
CA SER A 194 -1.30 0.07 -8.61
C SER A 194 -1.86 1.20 -9.45
N ASP A 195 -2.12 0.93 -10.72
CA ASP A 195 -2.62 1.91 -11.69
C ASP A 195 -4.10 2.27 -11.48
N ALA A 196 -4.83 1.46 -10.73
CA ALA A 196 -6.15 1.77 -10.22
C ALA A 196 -6.18 1.53 -8.71
N PRO A 197 -7.07 2.19 -7.95
CA PRO A 197 -7.28 1.86 -6.56
C PRO A 197 -7.67 0.40 -6.39
N ASP A 198 -6.92 -0.34 -5.56
CA ASP A 198 -7.26 -1.71 -5.16
C ASP A 198 -8.52 -1.71 -4.28
N ILE A 199 -8.68 -0.64 -3.48
CA ILE A 199 -9.82 -0.43 -2.60
C ILE A 199 -10.29 1.01 -2.72
N LYS A 200 -11.61 1.19 -2.80
CA LYS A 200 -12.26 2.50 -2.73
C LYS A 200 -13.06 2.62 -1.45
N LEU A 201 -12.73 3.63 -0.67
CA LEU A 201 -13.42 3.99 0.57
C LEU A 201 -14.44 5.09 0.27
N PHE A 202 -15.59 5.01 0.91
CA PHE A 202 -16.62 6.03 0.90
C PHE A 202 -17.41 5.98 2.20
N ASP A 203 -17.99 7.09 2.61
CA ASP A 203 -18.73 7.19 3.88
C ASP A 203 -19.78 6.09 4.03
N GLY A 204 -19.67 5.36 5.12
CA GLY A 204 -20.58 4.26 5.44
C GLY A 204 -20.33 2.97 4.65
N ALA A 205 -19.21 2.84 3.92
CA ALA A 205 -18.83 1.58 3.25
C ALA A 205 -18.82 0.41 4.25
N LEU A 206 -19.34 -0.74 3.82
CA LEU A 206 -19.39 -1.97 4.62
C LEU A 206 -18.38 -2.99 4.10
N ILE A 207 -17.62 -3.56 5.03
CA ILE A 207 -16.75 -4.73 4.78
C ILE A 207 -17.10 -5.79 5.82
N GLY A 208 -17.88 -6.77 5.44
CA GLY A 208 -18.46 -7.74 6.38
C GLY A 208 -19.38 -7.04 7.39
N ASN A 209 -19.10 -7.23 8.67
CA ASN A 209 -19.84 -6.60 9.77
C ASN A 209 -19.23 -5.25 10.22
N MET A 210 -18.21 -4.77 9.53
CA MET A 210 -17.54 -3.51 9.84
C MET A 210 -17.97 -2.40 8.87
N LYS A 211 -18.32 -1.26 9.41
CA LYS A 211 -18.71 -0.04 8.70
C LYS A 211 -17.62 1.01 8.80
N LEU A 212 -17.25 1.62 7.69
CA LEU A 212 -16.35 2.75 7.67
C LEU A 212 -16.99 3.95 8.39
N ASN A 213 -16.37 4.36 9.46
CA ASN A 213 -16.81 5.49 10.29
C ASN A 213 -16.15 6.80 9.86
N SER A 214 -14.85 6.75 9.58
CA SER A 214 -14.09 7.90 9.08
C SER A 214 -12.83 7.47 8.33
N TYR A 215 -12.39 8.33 7.42
CA TYR A 215 -11.07 8.27 6.79
C TYR A 215 -10.59 9.68 6.49
N SER A 216 -9.28 9.89 6.56
CA SER A 216 -8.59 11.16 6.29
C SER A 216 -7.14 10.87 5.92
N GLU A 217 -6.35 11.90 5.69
CA GLU A 217 -4.90 11.76 5.49
C GLU A 217 -4.18 11.11 6.68
N ASP A 218 -4.74 11.17 7.90
CA ASP A 218 -4.14 10.62 9.12
C ASP A 218 -4.44 9.12 9.33
N GLY A 219 -5.42 8.55 8.61
CA GLY A 219 -5.80 7.16 8.79
C GLY A 219 -7.27 6.86 8.50
N LEU A 220 -7.69 5.67 8.92
CA LEU A 220 -9.06 5.17 8.73
C LEU A 220 -9.57 4.46 9.98
N VAL A 221 -10.90 4.44 10.16
CA VAL A 221 -11.58 3.80 11.30
C VAL A 221 -12.82 3.08 10.80
N PHE A 222 -12.92 1.80 11.12
CA PHE A 222 -14.11 0.98 10.96
C PHE A 222 -14.67 0.59 12.33
N GLN A 223 -15.99 0.45 12.41
CA GLN A 223 -16.70 -0.02 13.62
C GLN A 223 -17.70 -1.10 13.22
N ASN A 224 -18.01 -2.03 14.13
CA ASN A 224 -19.09 -2.98 13.88
C ASN A 224 -20.43 -2.23 13.74
N ASN A 225 -21.20 -2.60 12.73
CA ASN A 225 -22.49 -1.96 12.39
C ASN A 225 -23.72 -2.68 12.96
N ILE A 226 -23.51 -3.71 13.75
CA ILE A 226 -24.53 -4.49 14.47
C ILE A 226 -23.94 -5.00 15.77
N SER A 227 -24.78 -5.28 16.77
CA SER A 227 -24.37 -5.99 17.98
C SER A 227 -23.89 -7.40 17.63
N LEU A 228 -22.75 -7.82 18.18
CA LEU A 228 -22.11 -9.10 17.96
C LEU A 228 -21.96 -9.85 19.29
N SER A 229 -22.47 -11.08 19.36
CA SER A 229 -22.39 -11.91 20.57
C SER A 229 -21.23 -12.90 20.46
N LEU A 230 -20.36 -12.91 21.48
CA LEU A 230 -19.23 -13.82 21.60
C LEU A 230 -19.69 -15.12 22.31
N ILE A 231 -20.40 -15.97 21.57
CA ILE A 231 -20.94 -17.25 22.06
C ILE A 231 -19.79 -18.25 22.17
N ARG A 232 -19.87 -19.15 23.16
CA ARG A 232 -18.89 -20.25 23.31
C ARG A 232 -18.79 -21.08 22.05
N ASP A 233 -17.59 -21.54 21.73
CA ASP A 233 -17.29 -22.39 20.58
C ASP A 233 -17.81 -21.82 19.27
N SER A 234 -17.59 -20.52 19.05
CA SER A 234 -18.05 -19.81 17.85
C SER A 234 -16.97 -18.95 17.21
N GLU A 235 -17.20 -18.65 15.94
CA GLU A 235 -16.45 -17.65 15.20
C GLU A 235 -17.35 -16.46 14.91
N VAL A 236 -16.86 -15.25 15.18
CA VAL A 236 -17.56 -13.98 14.95
C VAL A 236 -16.85 -13.23 13.82
N PRO A 237 -17.37 -13.27 12.59
CA PRO A 237 -16.74 -12.60 11.47
C PRO A 237 -16.84 -11.07 11.63
N LEU A 238 -15.70 -10.38 11.43
CA LEU A 238 -15.62 -8.92 11.38
C LEU A 238 -15.57 -8.46 9.92
N THR A 239 -14.60 -9.01 9.16
CA THR A 239 -14.48 -8.80 7.71
C THR A 239 -14.39 -10.16 7.00
N GLY A 240 -14.16 -10.18 5.67
CA GLY A 240 -13.91 -11.45 4.96
C GLY A 240 -12.70 -12.22 5.50
N ASN A 241 -11.69 -11.50 5.98
CA ASN A 241 -10.38 -12.05 6.36
C ASN A 241 -10.09 -11.94 7.86
N LEU A 242 -10.88 -11.22 8.63
CA LEU A 242 -10.70 -10.99 10.06
C LEU A 242 -11.91 -11.46 10.82
N ARG A 243 -11.70 -12.28 11.86
CA ARG A 243 -12.75 -12.78 12.77
C ARG A 243 -12.24 -12.88 14.20
N LEU A 244 -13.16 -12.95 15.16
CA LEU A 244 -12.86 -13.36 16.52
C LEU A 244 -13.23 -14.83 16.69
N VAL A 245 -12.38 -15.60 17.34
CA VAL A 245 -12.64 -17.01 17.71
C VAL A 245 -12.85 -17.07 19.21
N VAL A 246 -13.98 -17.63 19.64
CA VAL A 246 -14.38 -17.77 21.03
C VAL A 246 -14.21 -19.22 21.46
N LEU A 247 -13.45 -19.43 22.53
CA LEU A 247 -13.18 -20.78 23.04
C LEU A 247 -14.40 -21.38 23.79
N ASP A 248 -14.47 -22.70 23.80
CA ASP A 248 -15.44 -23.46 24.63
C ASP A 248 -14.99 -23.50 26.10
N MET A 249 -15.04 -22.33 26.76
CA MET A 249 -14.64 -22.19 28.17
C MET A 249 -15.75 -21.50 28.97
N PRO A 250 -15.90 -21.83 30.30
CA PRO A 250 -16.88 -21.16 31.16
C PRO A 250 -16.70 -19.66 31.18
N ASP A 251 -15.47 -19.20 31.35
CA ASP A 251 -15.12 -17.80 31.28
C ASP A 251 -14.89 -17.39 29.82
N LEU A 252 -15.25 -16.16 29.50
CA LEU A 252 -15.02 -15.62 28.16
C LEU A 252 -13.53 -15.62 27.86
N THR A 253 -13.16 -16.35 26.81
CA THR A 253 -11.80 -16.32 26.27
C THR A 253 -11.89 -16.33 24.74
N TYR A 254 -11.27 -15.36 24.11
CA TYR A 254 -11.32 -15.18 22.66
C TYR A 254 -10.03 -14.56 22.11
N TYR A 255 -9.87 -14.59 20.81
CA TYR A 255 -8.70 -14.02 20.10
C TYR A 255 -9.05 -13.68 18.65
N PRO A 256 -8.38 -12.71 18.01
CA PRO A 256 -8.54 -12.45 16.61
C PRO A 256 -7.79 -13.48 15.76
N VAL A 257 -8.35 -13.77 14.59
CA VAL A 257 -7.74 -14.60 13.55
C VAL A 257 -7.79 -13.86 12.22
N GLY A 258 -6.62 -13.73 11.60
CA GLY A 258 -6.47 -13.26 10.22
C GLY A 258 -6.30 -14.43 9.26
N ILE A 259 -6.92 -14.34 8.09
CA ILE A 259 -6.83 -15.33 7.02
C ILE A 259 -5.93 -14.75 5.93
N ILE A 260 -4.89 -15.50 5.58
CA ILE A 260 -4.05 -15.21 4.42
C ILE A 260 -4.58 -16.09 3.29
N PHE A 261 -4.91 -15.50 2.17
CA PHE A 261 -5.19 -16.21 0.93
C PHE A 261 -3.90 -16.26 0.11
N ASP A 262 -3.48 -17.47 -0.24
CA ASP A 262 -2.33 -17.72 -1.13
C ASP A 262 -2.69 -17.37 -2.57
#